data_fa9e3f065788af12f16b5b2413f7451d
#
_entry.id   fa9e3f065788af12f16b5b2413f7451d
#
_cell.length_a   1.000
_cell.length_b   1.000
_cell.length_c   1.000
_cell.angle_alpha   90.00
_cell.angle_beta   90.00
_cell.angle_gamma   90.00
#
_symmetry.space_group_name_H-M   'P 1'
#
loop_
_entity.id
_entity.type
_entity.pdbx_description
1 polymer ?
#
loop_
_entity_poly.entity_id
_entity_poly.type
_entity_poly.pdbx_seq_one_letter_code
_entity_poly.pdbx_strand_id
1 'polypeptide(L)'
;VGSIGHVGTWSFCQDKILTSGGEGGMITTNNENIWKYIWSFKDHGKSYEEVHKPKKSNGFQWLHESIGSNYRMTEMQGAIGRIQLRKLPLWNDIRTKNAKAILNTCKQFPSMLRFPEPPYYIQHAWYKCYIFIRPEGMRAEWTRDRIIEEMNSYGLPCYSGSCPEVYLEKAFINRSLNPNNRLTKAKELGETSLMFLVHPTLTSVEIDKTCEIISKVMRLASI
;
A
#
# COMPACT_ATOMS: atom_id res chain seq x y z
N VAL A 1 6.36 12.77 -1.87
CA VAL A 1 5.42 12.18 -0.91
C VAL A 1 6.06 12.27 0.47
N GLY A 2 5.27 12.55 1.53
CA GLY A 2 5.76 12.70 2.90
C GLY A 2 6.27 14.09 3.28
N SER A 3 6.29 15.05 2.34
CA SER A 3 6.73 16.45 2.57
C SER A 3 5.72 17.49 2.04
N ILE A 4 4.53 17.08 1.59
CA ILE A 4 3.49 17.99 1.09
C ILE A 4 2.62 18.50 2.22
N GLY A 5 2.22 17.61 3.13
CA GLY A 5 1.46 17.96 4.33
C GLY A 5 2.36 18.23 5.55
N HIS A 6 1.76 18.40 6.70
CA HIS A 6 2.47 18.65 7.96
C HIS A 6 3.22 17.41 8.47
N VAL A 7 2.72 16.21 8.14
CA VAL A 7 3.24 14.92 8.60
C VAL A 7 3.17 13.90 7.47
N GLY A 8 4.25 13.15 7.26
CA GLY A 8 4.28 11.95 6.46
C GLY A 8 4.28 10.71 7.35
N THR A 9 3.43 9.72 7.05
CA THR A 9 3.37 8.46 7.78
C THR A 9 3.76 7.31 6.87
N TRP A 10 4.61 6.40 7.36
CA TRP A 10 5.19 5.31 6.61
C TRP A 10 4.96 4.00 7.34
N SER A 11 4.48 2.99 6.62
CA SER A 11 4.32 1.64 7.15
C SER A 11 5.46 0.75 6.68
N PHE A 12 6.03 -0.03 7.59
CA PHE A 12 7.03 -1.06 7.31
C PHE A 12 6.52 -2.45 7.70
N CYS A 13 5.20 -2.63 7.64
CA CYS A 13 4.54 -3.91 7.83
C CYS A 13 5.08 -4.96 6.84
N GLN A 14 4.94 -6.23 7.17
CA GLN A 14 5.54 -7.36 6.46
C GLN A 14 5.20 -7.42 4.96
N ASP A 15 4.03 -6.93 4.55
CA ASP A 15 3.55 -6.98 3.15
C ASP A 15 3.91 -5.74 2.33
N LYS A 16 4.53 -4.72 2.92
CA LYS A 16 4.92 -3.49 2.21
C LYS A 16 6.13 -3.70 1.30
N ILE A 17 6.30 -2.76 0.36
CA ILE A 17 7.48 -2.77 -0.55
C ILE A 17 8.78 -2.78 0.26
N LEU A 18 8.83 -1.95 1.31
CA LEU A 18 9.89 -1.92 2.31
C LEU A 18 9.32 -2.39 3.64
N THR A 19 9.90 -3.45 4.20
CA THR A 19 9.50 -4.00 5.50
C THR A 19 10.67 -3.99 6.48
N SER A 20 10.38 -3.90 7.76
CA SER A 20 11.37 -4.01 8.84
C SER A 20 11.45 -5.41 9.46
N GLY A 21 10.96 -6.44 8.75
CA GLY A 21 10.98 -7.83 9.21
C GLY A 21 9.81 -8.16 10.15
N GLY A 22 8.68 -7.52 9.96
CA GLY A 22 7.47 -7.68 10.75
C GLY A 22 6.66 -6.40 10.71
N GLU A 23 6.26 -5.90 11.84
CA GLU A 23 5.60 -4.60 11.97
C GLU A 23 6.61 -3.48 12.19
N GLY A 24 6.28 -2.28 11.73
CA GLY A 24 7.10 -1.10 11.91
C GLY A 24 6.53 0.10 11.17
N GLY A 25 7.04 1.26 11.49
CA GLY A 25 6.63 2.51 10.84
C GLY A 25 7.59 3.65 11.12
N MET A 26 7.37 4.74 10.41
CA MET A 26 8.11 5.98 10.58
C MET A 26 7.19 7.17 10.38
N ILE A 27 7.49 8.25 11.06
CA ILE A 27 6.87 9.55 10.84
C ILE A 27 7.94 10.53 10.41
N THR A 28 7.62 11.36 9.43
CA THR A 28 8.45 12.47 8.97
C THR A 28 7.69 13.79 9.06
N THR A 29 8.35 14.85 9.53
CA THR A 29 7.78 16.19 9.60
C THR A 29 8.90 17.24 9.58
N ASN A 30 8.60 18.43 9.07
CA ASN A 30 9.47 19.61 9.15
C ASN A 30 9.07 20.53 10.32
N ASN A 31 8.03 20.18 11.08
CA ASN A 31 7.57 20.95 12.24
C ASN A 31 8.21 20.38 13.51
N GLU A 32 9.07 21.19 14.15
CA GLU A 32 9.82 20.78 15.34
C GLU A 32 8.89 20.45 16.53
N ASN A 33 7.80 21.17 16.72
CA ASN A 33 6.86 20.91 17.82
C ASN A 33 6.15 19.59 17.64
N ILE A 34 5.74 19.27 16.40
CA ILE A 34 5.15 17.97 16.08
C ILE A 34 6.19 16.86 16.28
N TRP A 35 7.42 17.06 15.83
CA TRP A 35 8.50 16.11 16.01
C TRP A 35 8.78 15.81 17.49
N LYS A 36 8.91 16.84 18.33
CA LYS A 36 9.13 16.69 19.77
C LYS A 36 8.00 15.90 20.45
N TYR A 37 6.75 16.26 20.11
CA TYR A 37 5.59 15.54 20.64
C TYR A 37 5.60 14.05 20.27
N ILE A 38 5.85 13.73 19.00
CA ILE A 38 5.88 12.35 18.50
C ILE A 38 7.06 11.58 19.10
N TRP A 39 8.23 12.23 19.19
CA TRP A 39 9.41 11.65 19.81
C TRP A 39 9.15 11.24 21.26
N SER A 40 8.52 12.14 22.01
CA SER A 40 8.11 11.91 23.40
C SER A 40 7.08 10.79 23.50
N PHE A 41 6.00 10.88 22.73
CA PHE A 41 4.89 9.92 22.78
C PHE A 41 5.33 8.48 22.47
N LYS A 42 6.20 8.28 21.48
CA LYS A 42 6.72 6.96 21.09
C LYS A 42 7.61 6.30 22.15
N ASP A 43 8.14 7.07 23.10
CA ASP A 43 9.05 6.62 24.14
C ASP A 43 8.55 6.97 25.54
N HIS A 44 7.36 6.53 25.87
CA HIS A 44 6.72 6.63 27.18
C HIS A 44 6.45 8.06 27.68
N GLY A 45 6.55 9.08 26.85
CA GLY A 45 6.38 10.47 27.25
C GLY A 45 7.63 11.14 27.82
N LYS A 46 8.83 10.60 27.51
CA LYS A 46 10.08 11.25 27.88
C LYS A 46 10.26 12.56 27.15
N SER A 47 10.77 13.56 27.86
CA SER A 47 11.20 14.82 27.22
C SER A 47 12.52 14.61 26.47
N TYR A 48 12.56 15.07 25.21
CA TYR A 48 13.78 15.02 24.39
C TYR A 48 14.89 15.84 25.07
N GLU A 49 14.55 17.02 25.55
CA GLU A 49 15.46 17.93 26.22
C GLU A 49 16.05 17.32 27.51
N GLU A 50 15.20 16.72 28.36
CA GLU A 50 15.64 16.12 29.60
C GLU A 50 16.57 14.89 29.36
N VAL A 51 16.27 14.09 28.35
CA VAL A 51 17.11 12.91 28.00
C VAL A 51 18.51 13.33 27.55
N HIS A 52 18.64 14.48 26.86
CA HIS A 52 19.91 14.94 26.28
C HIS A 52 20.65 15.96 27.14
N LYS A 53 20.09 16.39 28.27
CA LYS A 53 20.82 17.22 29.25
C LYS A 53 21.98 16.47 29.89
N PRO A 54 23.07 17.16 30.21
CA PRO A 54 24.15 16.55 31.00
C PRO A 54 23.62 16.01 32.32
N LYS A 55 24.00 14.76 32.63
CA LYS A 55 23.60 14.11 33.88
C LYS A 55 24.21 14.83 35.06
N LYS A 56 23.38 15.23 36.03
CA LYS A 56 23.82 15.90 37.28
C LYS A 56 24.34 14.93 38.32
N SER A 57 23.96 13.65 38.25
CA SER A 57 24.37 12.59 39.17
C SER A 57 24.17 11.19 38.53
N ASN A 58 24.68 10.16 39.16
CA ASN A 58 24.43 8.78 38.77
C ASN A 58 23.10 8.22 39.31
N GLY A 59 22.31 9.02 40.02
CA GLY A 59 21.02 8.64 40.56
C GLY A 59 19.92 8.62 39.52
N PHE A 60 18.74 8.19 39.95
CA PHE A 60 17.54 8.16 39.10
C PHE A 60 17.16 9.59 38.64
N GLN A 61 16.73 9.71 37.40
CA GLN A 61 16.30 10.98 36.79
C GLN A 61 14.83 10.87 36.33
N TRP A 62 14.07 11.90 36.62
CA TRP A 62 12.67 12.05 36.21
C TRP A 62 12.63 12.64 34.80
N LEU A 63 12.47 11.80 33.77
CA LEU A 63 12.57 12.19 32.36
C LEU A 63 11.22 12.28 31.66
N HIS A 64 10.14 11.79 32.29
CA HIS A 64 8.83 11.68 31.69
C HIS A 64 8.00 12.93 32.05
N GLU A 65 7.68 13.73 31.03
CA GLU A 65 6.88 14.95 31.18
C GLU A 65 5.45 14.81 30.65
N SER A 66 5.17 13.71 29.95
CA SER A 66 3.85 13.41 29.39
C SER A 66 3.56 11.90 29.42
N ILE A 67 2.30 11.54 29.14
CA ILE A 67 1.90 10.15 28.95
C ILE A 67 2.22 9.75 27.49
N GLY A 68 2.85 8.60 27.29
CA GLY A 68 3.16 8.07 26.00
C GLY A 68 3.06 6.55 25.95
N SER A 69 3.52 5.96 24.87
CA SER A 69 3.51 4.52 24.64
C SER A 69 4.87 4.02 24.18
N ASN A 70 5.06 2.71 24.10
CA ASN A 70 6.29 2.14 23.58
C ASN A 70 6.12 1.75 22.09
N TYR A 71 6.48 2.68 21.23
CA TYR A 71 6.53 2.48 19.78
C TYR A 71 7.95 2.57 19.21
N ARG A 72 8.93 2.24 20.02
CA ARG A 72 10.33 2.23 19.58
C ARG A 72 10.57 1.05 18.64
N MET A 73 11.15 1.35 17.48
CA MET A 73 11.69 0.33 16.59
C MET A 73 12.89 -0.35 17.25
N THR A 74 12.98 -1.67 17.15
CA THR A 74 14.17 -2.41 17.61
C THR A 74 15.33 -2.19 16.65
N GLU A 75 16.57 -2.35 17.14
CA GLU A 75 17.76 -2.23 16.29
C GLU A 75 17.82 -3.29 15.18
N MET A 76 17.30 -4.48 15.42
CA MET A 76 17.14 -5.52 14.39
C MET A 76 16.22 -5.06 13.25
N GLN A 77 15.08 -4.49 13.58
CA GLN A 77 14.16 -3.92 12.58
C GLN A 77 14.81 -2.77 11.83
N GLY A 78 15.52 -1.90 12.52
CA GLY A 78 16.28 -0.81 11.92
C GLY A 78 17.37 -1.30 10.96
N ALA A 79 18.10 -2.34 11.31
CA ALA A 79 19.12 -2.95 10.46
C ALA A 79 18.53 -3.55 9.18
N ILE A 80 17.42 -4.29 9.29
CA ILE A 80 16.69 -4.84 8.16
C ILE A 80 16.17 -3.70 7.25
N GLY A 81 15.50 -2.70 7.83
CA GLY A 81 14.95 -1.57 7.09
C GLY A 81 16.02 -0.81 6.30
N ARG A 82 17.18 -0.59 6.88
CA ARG A 82 18.32 0.07 6.20
C ARG A 82 18.81 -0.70 4.98
N ILE A 83 18.87 -2.03 5.06
CA ILE A 83 19.27 -2.89 3.94
C ILE A 83 18.20 -2.80 2.83
N GLN A 84 16.93 -2.91 3.21
CA GLN A 84 15.82 -2.84 2.26
C GLN A 84 15.71 -1.48 1.58
N LEU A 85 15.94 -0.39 2.31
CA LEU A 85 15.95 0.95 1.75
C LEU A 85 16.99 1.13 0.63
N ARG A 86 18.17 0.51 0.79
CA ARG A 86 19.21 0.53 -0.26
C ARG A 86 18.80 -0.24 -1.52
N LYS A 87 17.97 -1.28 -1.39
CA LYS A 87 17.45 -2.08 -2.51
C LYS A 87 16.24 -1.45 -3.18
N LEU A 88 15.57 -0.50 -2.51
CA LEU A 88 14.31 0.07 -2.96
C LEU A 88 14.34 0.68 -4.37
N PRO A 89 15.38 1.42 -4.82
CA PRO A 89 15.44 1.93 -6.18
C PRO A 89 15.34 0.80 -7.22
N LEU A 90 16.16 -0.23 -7.11
CA LEU A 90 16.14 -1.40 -8.00
C LEU A 90 14.78 -2.11 -7.98
N TRP A 91 14.18 -2.27 -6.81
CA TRP A 91 12.87 -2.89 -6.69
C TRP A 91 11.77 -2.08 -7.35
N ASN A 92 11.82 -0.76 -7.27
CA ASN A 92 10.87 0.12 -7.94
C ASN A 92 11.00 0.04 -9.46
N ASP A 93 12.21 -0.07 -9.99
CA ASP A 93 12.45 -0.23 -11.44
C ASP A 93 11.87 -1.56 -11.94
N ILE A 94 12.11 -2.66 -11.22
CA ILE A 94 11.57 -3.98 -11.57
C ILE A 94 10.03 -3.97 -11.48
N ARG A 95 9.44 -3.43 -10.40
CA ARG A 95 8.00 -3.29 -10.26
C ARG A 95 7.38 -2.47 -11.39
N THR A 96 8.04 -1.39 -11.78
CA THR A 96 7.60 -0.55 -12.89
C THR A 96 7.64 -1.31 -14.22
N LYS A 97 8.69 -2.08 -14.48
CA LYS A 97 8.79 -2.95 -15.66
C LYS A 97 7.65 -3.97 -15.69
N ASN A 98 7.43 -4.67 -14.58
CA ASN A 98 6.38 -5.68 -14.46
C ASN A 98 4.97 -5.06 -14.65
N ALA A 99 4.69 -3.93 -13.99
CA ALA A 99 3.41 -3.23 -14.14
C ALA A 99 3.19 -2.77 -15.59
N LYS A 100 4.21 -2.21 -16.24
CA LYS A 100 4.11 -1.78 -17.65
C LYS A 100 3.79 -2.93 -18.59
N ALA A 101 4.36 -4.12 -18.39
CA ALA A 101 4.03 -5.30 -19.19
C ALA A 101 2.54 -5.66 -19.07
N ILE A 102 2.02 -5.74 -17.84
CA ILE A 102 0.61 -6.00 -17.57
C ILE A 102 -0.28 -4.91 -18.18
N LEU A 103 0.04 -3.62 -17.98
CA LEU A 103 -0.74 -2.51 -18.52
C LEU A 103 -0.75 -2.51 -20.06
N ASN A 104 0.36 -2.83 -20.70
CA ASN A 104 0.43 -2.93 -22.16
C ASN A 104 -0.48 -4.06 -22.70
N THR A 105 -0.57 -5.16 -21.97
CA THR A 105 -1.54 -6.22 -22.29
C THR A 105 -2.98 -5.73 -22.14
N CYS A 106 -3.28 -5.00 -21.07
CA CYS A 106 -4.62 -4.45 -20.82
C CYS A 106 -5.03 -3.40 -21.85
N LYS A 107 -4.07 -2.67 -22.44
CA LYS A 107 -4.34 -1.71 -23.55
C LYS A 107 -4.95 -2.35 -24.79
N GLN A 108 -4.85 -3.65 -24.93
CA GLN A 108 -5.50 -4.40 -26.04
C GLN A 108 -7.02 -4.53 -25.85
N PHE A 109 -7.55 -4.23 -24.64
CA PHE A 109 -8.95 -4.39 -24.27
C PHE A 109 -9.57 -3.07 -23.74
N PRO A 110 -9.53 -1.98 -24.49
CA PRO A 110 -9.90 -0.64 -23.98
C PRO A 110 -11.39 -0.50 -23.67
N SER A 111 -12.26 -1.28 -24.33
CA SER A 111 -13.69 -1.32 -24.05
C SER A 111 -14.01 -2.02 -22.73
N MET A 112 -13.14 -2.93 -22.25
CA MET A 112 -13.38 -3.79 -21.11
C MET A 112 -12.58 -3.38 -19.87
N LEU A 113 -11.45 -2.72 -20.05
CA LEU A 113 -10.51 -2.40 -18.98
C LEU A 113 -10.14 -0.91 -18.97
N ARG A 114 -10.02 -0.36 -17.78
CA ARG A 114 -9.37 0.93 -17.51
C ARG A 114 -8.32 0.77 -16.43
N PHE A 115 -7.29 1.57 -16.46
CA PHE A 115 -6.17 1.53 -15.53
C PHE A 115 -5.59 2.92 -15.32
N PRO A 116 -4.93 3.18 -14.16
CA PRO A 116 -4.28 4.45 -13.92
C PRO A 116 -3.05 4.59 -14.81
N GLU A 117 -2.92 5.72 -15.47
CA GLU A 117 -1.69 6.16 -16.12
C GLU A 117 -1.11 7.33 -15.31
N PRO A 118 -0.10 7.07 -14.45
CA PRO A 118 0.51 8.13 -13.66
C PRO A 118 1.10 9.22 -14.58
N PRO A 119 0.86 10.51 -14.30
CA PRO A 119 1.49 11.59 -15.04
C PRO A 119 3.03 11.47 -15.01
N TYR A 120 3.71 11.98 -16.03
CA TYR A 120 5.16 11.85 -16.20
C TYR A 120 5.99 12.34 -15.00
N TYR A 121 5.45 13.27 -14.23
CA TYR A 121 6.08 13.84 -13.01
C TYR A 121 5.84 13.00 -11.75
N ILE A 122 5.09 11.88 -11.84
CA ILE A 122 4.84 10.96 -10.73
C ILE A 122 5.58 9.65 -10.99
N GLN A 123 6.55 9.35 -10.12
CA GLN A 123 7.15 8.02 -10.06
C GLN A 123 6.29 7.13 -9.16
N HIS A 124 5.49 6.27 -9.78
CA HIS A 124 4.63 5.34 -9.07
C HIS A 124 5.42 4.12 -8.58
N ALA A 125 5.28 3.76 -7.31
CA ALA A 125 6.03 2.66 -6.71
C ALA A 125 5.47 1.25 -6.99
N TRP A 126 4.27 1.18 -7.56
CA TRP A 126 3.62 -0.08 -7.94
C TRP A 126 3.61 -1.13 -6.82
N TYR A 127 3.08 -0.74 -5.65
CA TYR A 127 2.89 -1.70 -4.56
C TYR A 127 2.08 -2.91 -5.02
N LYS A 128 1.00 -2.66 -5.76
CA LYS A 128 0.18 -3.60 -6.52
C LYS A 128 -0.19 -2.95 -7.86
N CYS A 129 -0.47 -3.74 -8.89
CA CYS A 129 -0.99 -3.25 -10.15
C CYS A 129 -2.51 -3.37 -10.15
N TYR A 130 -3.20 -2.23 -10.01
CA TYR A 130 -4.65 -2.18 -10.06
C TYR A 130 -5.14 -1.87 -11.46
N ILE A 131 -6.17 -2.60 -11.87
CA ILE A 131 -6.90 -2.43 -13.12
C ILE A 131 -8.38 -2.48 -12.77
N PHE A 132 -9.22 -1.83 -13.55
CA PHE A 132 -10.65 -1.78 -13.29
C PHE A 132 -11.40 -2.26 -14.53
N ILE A 133 -12.39 -3.12 -14.34
CA ILE A 133 -13.24 -3.57 -15.43
C ILE A 133 -14.25 -2.48 -15.83
N ARG A 134 -14.68 -2.57 -17.08
CA ARG A 134 -15.83 -1.85 -17.65
C ARG A 134 -16.90 -2.90 -17.95
N PRO A 135 -17.89 -3.12 -17.07
CA PRO A 135 -18.89 -4.16 -17.25
C PRO A 135 -19.65 -4.05 -18.58
N GLU A 136 -19.86 -2.82 -19.05
CA GLU A 136 -20.53 -2.52 -20.31
C GLU A 136 -19.82 -3.06 -21.56
N GLY A 137 -18.54 -3.37 -21.48
CA GLY A 137 -17.75 -3.95 -22.58
C GLY A 137 -17.66 -5.47 -22.56
N MET A 138 -18.38 -6.13 -21.65
CA MET A 138 -18.30 -7.57 -21.44
C MET A 138 -19.66 -8.25 -21.58
N ARG A 139 -19.65 -9.56 -21.84
CA ARG A 139 -20.85 -10.38 -21.78
C ARG A 139 -21.49 -10.30 -20.39
N ALA A 140 -22.81 -10.31 -20.32
CA ALA A 140 -23.60 -10.06 -19.10
C ALA A 140 -23.26 -11.03 -17.95
N GLU A 141 -22.87 -12.24 -18.25
CA GLU A 141 -22.50 -13.25 -17.25
C GLU A 141 -21.05 -13.11 -16.73
N TRP A 142 -20.27 -12.16 -17.26
CA TRP A 142 -18.89 -11.90 -16.82
C TRP A 142 -18.83 -10.75 -15.83
N THR A 143 -18.85 -11.11 -14.54
CA THR A 143 -18.64 -10.18 -13.44
C THR A 143 -17.15 -10.07 -13.08
N ARG A 144 -16.78 -9.06 -12.28
CA ARG A 144 -15.45 -8.94 -11.70
C ARG A 144 -15.03 -10.22 -10.96
N ASP A 145 -15.91 -10.79 -10.18
CA ASP A 145 -15.59 -11.97 -9.36
C ASP A 145 -15.39 -13.19 -10.25
N ARG A 146 -16.19 -13.38 -11.28
CA ARG A 146 -15.98 -14.44 -12.28
C ARG A 146 -14.63 -14.29 -12.99
N ILE A 147 -14.20 -13.08 -13.33
CA ILE A 147 -12.88 -12.84 -13.92
C ILE A 147 -11.77 -13.27 -12.95
N ILE A 148 -11.89 -12.93 -11.67
CA ILE A 148 -10.93 -13.34 -10.63
C ILE A 148 -10.89 -14.87 -10.53
N GLU A 149 -12.03 -15.52 -10.45
CA GLU A 149 -12.13 -16.99 -10.38
C GLU A 149 -11.49 -17.66 -11.60
N GLU A 150 -11.79 -17.16 -12.79
CA GLU A 150 -11.25 -17.70 -14.03
C GLU A 150 -9.73 -17.53 -14.10
N MET A 151 -9.18 -16.35 -13.76
CA MET A 151 -7.74 -16.12 -13.71
C MET A 151 -7.05 -17.04 -12.70
N ASN A 152 -7.63 -17.18 -11.51
CA ASN A 152 -7.10 -18.08 -10.48
C ASN A 152 -7.15 -19.56 -10.91
N SER A 153 -8.16 -19.98 -11.67
CA SER A 153 -8.26 -21.35 -12.20
C SER A 153 -7.12 -21.69 -13.16
N TYR A 154 -6.59 -20.71 -13.90
CA TYR A 154 -5.37 -20.84 -14.72
C TYR A 154 -4.07 -20.69 -13.91
N GLY A 155 -4.16 -20.56 -12.58
CA GLY A 155 -3.00 -20.44 -11.69
C GLY A 155 -2.38 -19.02 -11.68
N LEU A 156 -3.12 -18.00 -12.10
CA LEU A 156 -2.73 -16.61 -11.96
C LEU A 156 -3.35 -16.01 -10.69
N PRO A 157 -2.56 -15.65 -9.65
CA PRO A 157 -3.07 -14.94 -8.48
C PRO A 157 -3.64 -13.57 -8.87
N CYS A 158 -4.97 -13.48 -8.84
CA CYS A 158 -5.72 -12.25 -9.08
C CYS A 158 -6.67 -12.00 -7.90
N TYR A 159 -6.79 -10.76 -7.47
CA TYR A 159 -7.56 -10.37 -6.28
C TYR A 159 -8.41 -9.14 -6.57
N SER A 160 -9.39 -8.87 -5.69
CA SER A 160 -10.18 -7.64 -5.73
C SER A 160 -9.44 -6.41 -5.17
N GLY A 161 -8.37 -6.63 -4.43
CA GLY A 161 -7.61 -5.58 -3.76
C GLY A 161 -7.98 -5.39 -2.28
N SER A 162 -7.69 -4.20 -1.77
CA SER A 162 -8.00 -3.83 -0.37
C SER A 162 -9.47 -3.48 -0.19
N CYS A 163 -9.93 -3.40 1.08
CA CYS A 163 -11.29 -2.97 1.42
C CYS A 163 -11.60 -1.59 0.81
N PRO A 164 -12.56 -1.49 -0.11
CA PRO A 164 -12.82 -0.24 -0.83
C PRO A 164 -13.71 0.73 -0.06
N GLU A 165 -14.60 0.21 0.77
CA GLU A 165 -15.62 0.94 1.52
C GLU A 165 -15.46 0.67 3.01
N VAL A 166 -14.30 1.03 3.58
CA VAL A 166 -13.93 0.75 4.98
C VAL A 166 -14.99 1.20 5.98
N TYR A 167 -15.77 2.22 5.65
CA TYR A 167 -16.88 2.71 6.49
C TYR A 167 -18.05 1.71 6.62
N LEU A 168 -18.10 0.67 5.78
CA LEU A 168 -19.08 -0.43 5.91
C LEU A 168 -18.61 -1.53 6.86
N GLU A 169 -17.39 -1.45 7.38
CA GLU A 169 -16.94 -2.37 8.41
C GLU A 169 -17.79 -2.21 9.68
N LYS A 170 -18.13 -3.32 10.33
CA LYS A 170 -18.98 -3.34 11.54
C LYS A 170 -18.44 -2.41 12.64
N ALA A 171 -17.12 -2.23 12.72
CA ALA A 171 -16.48 -1.33 13.67
C ALA A 171 -16.92 0.14 13.50
N PHE A 172 -17.23 0.58 12.29
CA PHE A 172 -17.72 1.93 11.99
C PHE A 172 -19.25 2.00 12.09
N ILE A 173 -19.96 1.01 11.51
CA ILE A 173 -21.43 0.95 11.54
C ILE A 173 -21.94 0.94 12.98
N ASN A 174 -21.39 0.08 13.83
CA ASN A 174 -21.84 -0.07 15.23
C ASN A 174 -21.58 1.19 16.09
N ARG A 175 -20.76 2.11 15.62
CA ARG A 175 -20.46 3.38 16.29
C ARG A 175 -21.07 4.58 15.59
N SER A 176 -21.91 4.36 14.57
CA SER A 176 -22.50 5.43 13.74
C SER A 176 -21.46 6.39 13.14
N LEU A 177 -20.29 5.86 12.77
CA LEU A 177 -19.20 6.60 12.13
C LEU A 177 -19.19 6.46 10.61
N ASN A 178 -20.17 5.77 10.04
CA ASN A 178 -20.35 5.66 8.60
C ASN A 178 -21.08 6.90 8.04
N PRO A 179 -20.81 7.30 6.78
CA PRO A 179 -21.51 8.40 6.13
C PRO A 179 -23.00 8.04 5.92
N ASN A 180 -23.87 9.07 5.94
CA ASN A 180 -25.30 8.88 5.72
C ASN A 180 -25.63 8.28 4.35
N ASN A 181 -24.82 8.63 3.33
CA ASN A 181 -24.98 8.11 1.97
C ASN A 181 -23.75 7.29 1.59
N ARG A 182 -23.97 6.20 0.87
CA ARG A 182 -22.89 5.38 0.32
C ARG A 182 -22.04 6.19 -0.67
N LEU A 183 -20.72 6.10 -0.57
CA LEU A 183 -19.80 6.83 -1.44
C LEU A 183 -19.72 6.14 -2.80
N THR A 184 -20.35 6.71 -3.80
CA THR A 184 -20.56 6.10 -5.14
C THR A 184 -19.25 5.72 -5.82
N LYS A 185 -18.22 6.56 -5.73
CA LYS A 185 -16.90 6.26 -6.33
C LYS A 185 -16.16 5.16 -5.61
N ALA A 186 -16.26 5.09 -4.29
CA ALA A 186 -15.65 3.99 -3.52
C ALA A 186 -16.32 2.66 -3.86
N LYS A 187 -17.65 2.64 -3.98
CA LYS A 187 -18.43 1.50 -4.44
C LYS A 187 -17.99 1.06 -5.85
N GLU A 188 -18.02 1.97 -6.81
CA GLU A 188 -17.62 1.70 -8.21
C GLU A 188 -16.22 1.07 -8.28
N LEU A 189 -15.25 1.67 -7.60
CA LEU A 189 -13.88 1.15 -7.57
C LEU A 189 -13.82 -0.23 -6.92
N GLY A 190 -14.54 -0.44 -5.83
CA GLY A 190 -14.59 -1.71 -5.12
C GLY A 190 -15.22 -2.84 -5.92
N GLU A 191 -16.24 -2.54 -6.72
CA GLU A 191 -16.96 -3.53 -7.53
C GLU A 191 -16.26 -3.83 -8.87
N THR A 192 -15.30 -3.00 -9.29
CA THR A 192 -14.64 -3.15 -10.60
C THR A 192 -13.15 -3.44 -10.54
N SER A 193 -12.53 -3.37 -9.35
CA SER A 193 -11.08 -3.54 -9.22
C SER A 193 -10.60 -4.98 -9.40
N LEU A 194 -9.52 -5.12 -10.16
CA LEU A 194 -8.65 -6.29 -10.26
C LEU A 194 -7.25 -5.90 -9.77
N MET A 195 -6.59 -6.76 -9.03
CA MET A 195 -5.28 -6.49 -8.47
C MET A 195 -4.30 -7.60 -8.81
N PHE A 196 -3.18 -7.24 -9.44
CA PHE A 196 -2.11 -8.13 -9.84
C PHE A 196 -0.83 -7.88 -9.06
N LEU A 197 -0.08 -8.97 -8.85
CA LEU A 197 1.23 -8.90 -8.21
C LEU A 197 2.28 -8.41 -9.22
N VAL A 198 3.16 -7.52 -8.77
CA VAL A 198 4.29 -6.99 -9.55
C VAL A 198 5.59 -7.03 -8.74
N HIS A 199 5.67 -7.98 -7.82
CA HIS A 199 6.79 -8.12 -6.89
C HIS A 199 8.12 -8.27 -7.62
N PRO A 200 9.24 -7.69 -7.11
CA PRO A 200 10.53 -7.70 -7.81
C PRO A 200 11.19 -9.09 -7.91
N THR A 201 10.67 -10.09 -7.22
CA THR A 201 11.13 -11.49 -7.34
C THR A 201 10.40 -12.27 -8.41
N LEU A 202 9.36 -11.71 -9.03
CA LEU A 202 8.71 -12.35 -10.17
C LEU A 202 9.65 -12.36 -11.37
N THR A 203 9.79 -13.52 -11.98
CA THR A 203 10.58 -13.72 -13.21
C THR A 203 9.84 -13.16 -14.44
N SER A 204 10.57 -12.93 -15.52
CA SER A 204 9.94 -12.55 -16.80
C SER A 204 8.94 -13.58 -17.28
N VAL A 205 9.23 -14.88 -17.10
CA VAL A 205 8.33 -15.98 -17.47
C VAL A 205 7.00 -15.91 -16.72
N GLU A 206 7.02 -15.59 -15.42
CA GLU A 206 5.80 -15.42 -14.63
C GLU A 206 5.00 -14.19 -15.04
N ILE A 207 5.67 -13.10 -15.42
CA ILE A 207 5.00 -11.90 -15.94
C ILE A 207 4.42 -12.17 -17.34
N ASP A 208 5.14 -12.86 -18.22
CA ASP A 208 4.65 -13.24 -19.55
C ASP A 208 3.40 -14.15 -19.42
N LYS A 209 3.46 -15.16 -18.54
CA LYS A 209 2.30 -16.00 -18.22
C LYS A 209 1.13 -15.18 -17.66
N THR A 210 1.39 -14.20 -16.82
CA THR A 210 0.36 -13.26 -16.34
C THR A 210 -0.32 -12.55 -17.49
N CYS A 211 0.44 -12.00 -18.43
CA CYS A 211 -0.06 -11.32 -19.62
C CYS A 211 -0.87 -12.25 -20.54
N GLU A 212 -0.42 -13.48 -20.75
CA GLU A 212 -1.12 -14.50 -21.53
C GLU A 212 -2.49 -14.84 -20.91
N ILE A 213 -2.54 -15.08 -19.60
CA ILE A 213 -3.79 -15.44 -18.90
C ILE A 213 -4.76 -14.25 -18.93
N ILE A 214 -4.29 -13.02 -18.68
CA ILE A 214 -5.11 -11.82 -18.80
C ILE A 214 -5.73 -11.75 -20.21
N SER A 215 -4.91 -11.89 -21.26
CA SER A 215 -5.39 -11.84 -22.65
C SER A 215 -6.41 -12.94 -22.93
N LYS A 216 -6.17 -14.16 -22.46
CA LYS A 216 -7.07 -15.30 -22.62
C LYS A 216 -8.43 -15.03 -21.97
N VAL A 217 -8.43 -14.64 -20.69
CA VAL A 217 -9.68 -14.41 -19.93
C VAL A 217 -10.46 -13.22 -20.49
N MET A 218 -9.77 -12.13 -20.87
CA MET A 218 -10.46 -10.99 -21.50
C MET A 218 -11.10 -11.35 -22.84
N ARG A 219 -10.48 -12.17 -23.66
CA ARG A 219 -11.10 -12.66 -24.91
C ARG A 219 -12.33 -13.52 -24.65
N LEU A 220 -12.33 -14.37 -23.60
CA LEU A 220 -13.49 -15.16 -23.21
C LEU A 220 -14.65 -14.27 -22.71
N ALA A 221 -14.33 -13.17 -22.03
CA ALA A 221 -15.30 -12.23 -21.48
C ALA A 221 -15.82 -11.21 -22.50
N SER A 222 -15.16 -11.03 -23.65
CA SER A 222 -15.52 -10.06 -24.70
C SER A 222 -16.88 -10.40 -25.33
N ILE A 223 -17.66 -9.34 -25.60
CA ILE A 223 -18.88 -9.41 -26.40
C ILE A 223 -18.53 -9.87 -27.82
#